data_8b93ac2ac9f483074fa86107d5ed281a
#
_entry.id   8b93ac2ac9f483074fa86107d5ed281a
#
_cell.length_a   1.000
_cell.length_b   1.000
_cell.length_c   1.000
_cell.angle_alpha   90.00
_cell.angle_beta   90.00
_cell.angle_gamma   90.00
#
_symmetry.space_group_name_H-M   'P 1'
#
loop_
_entity.id
_entity.type
_entity.pdbx_description
1 polymer ?
#
loop_
_entity_poly.entity_id
_entity_poly.type
_entity_poly.pdbx_seq_one_letter_code
_entity_poly.pdbx_strand_id
1 'polypeptide(L)'
;MALTSINFHKDNLMVRSVDERQMKLGAVPIAGININTKSRDDIPRILGGLQYIYVTRNIREGIFNLLESRMLENVNMNTGRPGMALWKIFVLGVLRLDLNCDYDRLCELANNHKTIRQMLGHSDIFDNQSYNLQTLKDNVCLLKPELLEE
;
A
#
# COMPACT_ATOMS: atom_id res chain seq x y z
N MET A 1 -1.12 -27.50 -20.99
CA MET A 1 -1.23 -28.21 -19.70
C MET A 1 -0.12 -27.91 -18.70
N ALA A 2 0.97 -27.32 -19.12
CA ALA A 2 2.05 -26.88 -18.21
C ALA A 2 1.75 -25.61 -17.41
N LEU A 3 0.70 -24.85 -17.76
CA LEU A 3 0.34 -23.56 -17.12
C LEU A 3 -0.42 -23.72 -15.79
N THR A 4 -1.02 -24.87 -15.51
CA THR A 4 -1.76 -25.12 -14.28
C THR A 4 -0.87 -25.52 -13.09
N SER A 5 0.33 -26.03 -13.34
CA SER A 5 1.26 -26.42 -12.26
C SER A 5 2.05 -25.24 -11.67
N ILE A 6 2.17 -24.15 -12.40
CA ILE A 6 2.90 -22.94 -11.94
C ILE A 6 2.07 -22.12 -10.95
N ASN A 7 0.73 -22.13 -11.09
CA ASN A 7 -0.16 -21.41 -10.17
C ASN A 7 -0.31 -22.13 -8.82
N PHE A 8 -0.19 -23.45 -8.77
CA PHE A 8 -0.37 -24.23 -7.53
C PHE A 8 0.76 -24.01 -6.51
N HIS A 9 1.95 -23.62 -6.98
CA HIS A 9 3.12 -23.39 -6.11
C HIS A 9 3.15 -21.96 -5.51
N LYS A 10 2.47 -21.00 -6.15
CA LYS A 10 2.37 -19.64 -5.62
C LYS A 10 1.37 -19.53 -4.47
N ASP A 11 0.33 -20.35 -4.45
CA ASP A 11 -0.72 -20.28 -3.44
C ASP A 11 -0.30 -20.82 -2.06
N ASN A 12 0.81 -21.54 -1.98
CA ASN A 12 1.31 -22.15 -0.75
C ASN A 12 2.48 -21.39 -0.10
N LEU A 13 2.97 -20.36 -0.76
CA LEU A 13 3.96 -19.45 -0.19
C LEU A 13 3.20 -18.30 0.48
N MET A 14 3.44 -18.06 1.76
CA MET A 14 2.92 -16.89 2.48
C MET A 14 3.51 -15.59 1.90
N VAL A 15 3.17 -15.30 0.65
CA VAL A 15 3.60 -14.11 -0.07
C VAL A 15 2.70 -12.96 0.34
N ARG A 16 3.28 -11.79 0.59
CA ARG A 16 2.50 -10.55 0.75
C ARG A 16 1.60 -10.37 -0.46
N SER A 17 0.33 -10.11 -0.23
CA SER A 17 -0.56 -9.75 -1.32
C SER A 17 -0.10 -8.42 -1.93
N VAL A 18 -0.19 -8.32 -3.25
CA VAL A 18 0.11 -7.08 -3.98
C VAL A 18 -0.95 -6.05 -3.67
N ASP A 19 -2.19 -6.49 -3.66
CA ASP A 19 -3.35 -5.66 -3.37
C ASP A 19 -4.46 -6.54 -2.77
N GLU A 20 -5.19 -6.01 -1.82
CA GLU A 20 -6.40 -6.65 -1.31
C GLU A 20 -7.55 -6.36 -2.29
N ARG A 21 -7.64 -7.15 -3.38
CA ARG A 21 -8.64 -6.95 -4.42
C ARG A 21 -10.07 -7.20 -3.95
N GLN A 22 -10.24 -7.90 -2.84
CA GLN A 22 -11.55 -8.11 -2.26
C GLN A 22 -11.98 -6.83 -1.54
N MET A 23 -12.86 -6.08 -2.16
CA MET A 23 -13.42 -4.88 -1.57
C MET A 23 -14.25 -5.23 -0.33
N LYS A 24 -13.89 -4.63 0.78
CA LYS A 24 -14.71 -4.69 1.99
C LYS A 24 -16.01 -3.91 1.77
N LEU A 25 -17.08 -4.35 2.39
CA LEU A 25 -18.36 -3.64 2.34
C LEU A 25 -18.17 -2.18 2.82
N GLY A 26 -18.60 -1.22 1.99
CA GLY A 26 -18.44 0.20 2.25
C GLY A 26 -17.07 0.79 1.91
N ALA A 27 -16.13 -0.01 1.39
CA ALA A 27 -14.87 0.52 0.86
C ALA A 27 -15.12 1.24 -0.46
N VAL A 28 -14.46 2.38 -0.65
CA VAL A 28 -14.51 3.14 -1.90
C VAL A 28 -13.42 2.62 -2.84
N PRO A 29 -13.74 2.29 -4.11
CA PRO A 29 -12.71 1.99 -5.09
C PRO A 29 -11.70 3.15 -5.19
N ILE A 30 -10.41 2.84 -5.35
CA ILE A 30 -9.38 3.89 -5.40
C ILE A 30 -9.68 4.92 -6.50
N ALA A 31 -10.16 4.48 -7.66
CA ALA A 31 -10.59 5.37 -8.75
C ALA A 31 -11.75 6.31 -8.36
N GLY A 32 -12.57 5.92 -7.39
CA GLY A 32 -13.74 6.68 -6.92
C GLY A 32 -13.46 7.56 -5.69
N ILE A 33 -12.26 7.57 -5.16
CA ILE A 33 -11.92 8.41 -4.00
C ILE A 33 -11.98 9.87 -4.41
N ASN A 34 -12.76 10.66 -3.66
CA ASN A 34 -12.86 12.09 -3.90
C ASN A 34 -11.69 12.83 -3.26
N ILE A 35 -10.80 13.35 -4.10
CA ILE A 35 -9.61 14.09 -3.69
C ILE A 35 -9.81 15.57 -4.04
N ASN A 36 -9.62 16.44 -3.06
CA ASN A 36 -9.73 17.88 -3.28
C ASN A 36 -8.51 18.44 -4.02
N THR A 37 -8.60 18.50 -5.33
CA THR A 37 -7.53 19.00 -6.20
C THR A 37 -7.27 20.50 -6.07
N LYS A 38 -8.16 21.24 -5.42
CA LYS A 38 -8.02 22.69 -5.19
C LYS A 38 -7.35 23.02 -3.87
N SER A 39 -7.10 22.02 -3.03
CA SER A 39 -6.42 22.21 -1.76
C SER A 39 -4.96 22.62 -1.99
N ARG A 40 -4.48 23.50 -1.12
CA ARG A 40 -3.05 23.87 -1.06
C ARG A 40 -2.25 22.91 -0.15
N ASP A 41 -2.94 22.00 0.51
CA ASP A 41 -2.33 20.98 1.35
C ASP A 41 -1.60 19.93 0.50
N ASP A 42 -0.46 19.47 0.97
CA ASP A 42 0.36 18.47 0.28
C ASP A 42 -0.31 17.09 0.22
N ILE A 43 -1.07 16.73 1.25
CA ILE A 43 -1.71 15.40 1.31
C ILE A 43 -2.63 15.16 0.12
N PRO A 44 -3.61 16.01 -0.23
CA PRO A 44 -4.43 15.80 -1.42
C PRO A 44 -3.63 15.70 -2.71
N ARG A 45 -2.56 16.47 -2.85
CA ARG A 45 -1.67 16.42 -4.02
C ARG A 45 -0.99 15.05 -4.15
N ILE A 46 -0.43 14.55 -3.06
CA ILE A 46 0.21 13.22 -3.00
C ILE A 46 -0.81 12.12 -3.32
N LEU A 47 -1.97 12.17 -2.69
CA LEU A 47 -3.04 11.18 -2.91
C LEU A 47 -3.56 11.19 -4.34
N GLY A 48 -3.64 12.36 -4.97
CA GLY A 48 -3.98 12.49 -6.39
C GLY A 48 -2.96 11.81 -7.30
N GLY A 49 -1.68 11.95 -7.00
CA GLY A 49 -0.60 11.25 -7.70
C GLY A 49 -0.68 9.73 -7.53
N LEU A 50 -0.91 9.26 -6.31
CA LEU A 50 -1.09 7.84 -6.01
C LEU A 50 -2.32 7.25 -6.69
N GLN A 51 -3.42 7.98 -6.72
CA GLN A 51 -4.63 7.58 -7.45
C GLN A 51 -4.34 7.44 -8.96
N TYR A 52 -3.64 8.40 -9.54
CA TYR A 52 -3.24 8.34 -10.96
C TYR A 52 -2.37 7.11 -11.25
N ILE A 53 -1.39 6.82 -10.41
CA ILE A 53 -0.55 5.63 -10.51
C ILE A 53 -1.40 4.36 -10.47
N TYR A 54 -2.31 4.27 -9.53
CA TYR A 54 -3.15 3.07 -9.35
C TYR A 54 -4.08 2.82 -10.54
N VAL A 55 -4.73 3.85 -11.07
CA VAL A 55 -5.68 3.71 -12.19
C VAL A 55 -4.99 3.54 -13.53
N THR A 56 -3.74 3.94 -13.66
CA THR A 56 -2.96 3.78 -14.89
C THR A 56 -2.30 2.40 -14.90
N ARG A 57 -2.91 1.47 -15.63
CA ARG A 57 -2.56 0.04 -15.59
C ARG A 57 -1.06 -0.22 -15.77
N ASN A 58 -0.45 0.34 -16.80
CA ASN A 58 0.97 0.09 -17.10
C ASN A 58 1.89 0.56 -15.98
N ILE A 59 1.61 1.73 -15.41
CA ILE A 59 2.39 2.29 -14.29
C ILE A 59 2.18 1.44 -13.03
N ARG A 60 0.95 1.08 -12.73
CA ARG A 60 0.62 0.23 -11.59
C ARG A 60 1.34 -1.12 -11.66
N GLU A 61 1.24 -1.80 -12.80
CA GLU A 61 1.89 -3.11 -12.99
C GLU A 61 3.41 -3.00 -12.89
N GLY A 62 4.00 -1.95 -13.47
CA GLY A 62 5.44 -1.69 -13.36
C GLY A 62 5.90 -1.49 -11.92
N ILE A 63 5.19 -0.68 -11.16
CA ILE A 63 5.50 -0.42 -9.74
C ILE A 63 5.32 -1.69 -8.91
N PHE A 64 4.25 -2.45 -9.11
CA PHE A 64 4.04 -3.69 -8.35
C PHE A 64 5.11 -4.73 -8.64
N ASN A 65 5.52 -4.88 -9.90
CA ASN A 65 6.61 -5.78 -10.27
C ASN A 65 7.94 -5.37 -9.61
N LEU A 66 8.23 -4.09 -9.58
CA LEU A 66 9.42 -3.55 -8.93
C LEU A 66 9.39 -3.80 -7.41
N LEU A 67 8.27 -3.49 -6.75
CA LEU A 67 8.10 -3.72 -5.32
C LEU A 67 8.21 -5.21 -4.97
N GLU A 68 7.57 -6.08 -5.74
CA GLU A 68 7.68 -7.53 -5.52
C GLU A 68 9.14 -8.00 -5.62
N SER A 69 9.84 -7.61 -6.67
CA SER A 69 11.22 -8.06 -6.88
C SER A 69 12.16 -7.58 -5.77
N ARG A 70 12.04 -6.35 -5.33
CA ARG A 70 12.93 -5.74 -4.34
C ARG A 70 12.59 -6.09 -2.90
N MET A 71 11.31 -6.22 -2.59
CA MET A 71 10.88 -6.50 -1.22
C MET A 71 10.91 -7.99 -0.88
N LEU A 72 10.75 -8.87 -1.86
CA LEU A 72 10.82 -10.31 -1.64
C LEU A 72 12.25 -10.83 -1.49
N GLU A 73 13.25 -10.12 -2.01
CA GLU A 73 14.67 -10.51 -1.88
C GLU A 73 15.14 -10.60 -0.42
N ASN A 74 14.48 -9.89 0.49
CA ASN A 74 14.89 -9.76 1.89
C ASN A 74 13.94 -10.45 2.89
N VAL A 75 12.93 -11.17 2.41
CA VAL A 75 11.94 -11.82 3.29
C VAL A 75 12.32 -13.28 3.53
N ASN A 76 12.55 -13.59 4.81
CA ASN A 76 12.67 -14.98 5.23
C ASN A 76 11.30 -15.67 5.12
N MET A 77 11.12 -16.48 4.10
CA MET A 77 9.86 -17.14 3.72
C MET A 77 9.30 -18.09 4.78
N ASN A 78 10.04 -18.33 5.85
CA ASN A 78 9.70 -19.32 6.89
C ASN A 78 9.03 -18.70 8.12
N THR A 79 8.86 -17.39 8.21
CA THR A 79 8.23 -16.74 9.36
C THR A 79 6.79 -16.34 9.02
N GLY A 80 5.90 -17.15 9.45
CA GLY A 80 4.52 -17.41 9.21
C GLY A 80 3.47 -16.29 9.36
N ARG A 81 3.77 -15.00 9.36
CA ARG A 81 2.72 -13.97 9.41
C ARG A 81 2.66 -13.20 8.09
N PRO A 82 1.49 -13.16 7.40
CA PRO A 82 1.36 -12.34 6.21
C PRO A 82 1.64 -10.88 6.55
N GLY A 83 2.57 -10.27 5.83
CA GLY A 83 2.90 -8.87 5.99
C GLY A 83 1.84 -7.95 5.40
N MET A 84 2.00 -6.65 5.63
CA MET A 84 1.17 -5.62 5.02
C MET A 84 1.22 -5.72 3.49
N ALA A 85 0.08 -5.51 2.81
CA ALA A 85 0.01 -5.50 1.34
C ALA A 85 0.97 -4.48 0.73
N LEU A 86 1.56 -4.81 -0.42
CA LEU A 86 2.56 -3.93 -1.07
C LEU A 86 2.01 -2.55 -1.41
N TRP A 87 0.76 -2.46 -1.84
CA TRP A 87 0.12 -1.17 -2.09
C TRP A 87 0.06 -0.28 -0.85
N LYS A 88 -0.30 -0.85 0.30
CA LYS A 88 -0.33 -0.11 1.57
C LYS A 88 1.06 0.39 1.96
N ILE A 89 2.08 -0.45 1.81
CA ILE A 89 3.48 -0.06 2.08
C ILE A 89 3.90 1.07 1.15
N PHE A 90 3.57 0.98 -0.12
CA PHE A 90 3.89 2.00 -1.12
C PHE A 90 3.23 3.34 -0.78
N VAL A 91 1.92 3.34 -0.51
CA VAL A 91 1.18 4.55 -0.11
C VAL A 91 1.79 5.21 1.13
N LEU A 92 2.01 4.42 2.17
CA LEU A 92 2.56 4.92 3.43
C LEU A 92 4.00 5.40 3.29
N GLY A 93 4.82 4.69 2.52
CA GLY A 93 6.19 5.08 2.25
C GLY A 93 6.30 6.38 1.47
N VAL A 94 5.50 6.55 0.43
CA VAL A 94 5.43 7.80 -0.35
C VAL A 94 4.98 8.96 0.52
N LEU A 95 3.91 8.78 1.31
CA LEU A 95 3.44 9.80 2.25
C LEU A 95 4.53 10.21 3.24
N ARG A 96 5.22 9.22 3.83
CA ARG A 96 6.28 9.50 4.79
C ARG A 96 7.41 10.34 4.19
N LEU A 97 7.86 9.96 3.01
CA LEU A 97 9.00 10.62 2.36
C LEU A 97 8.62 12.00 1.83
N ASP A 98 7.48 12.14 1.18
CA ASP A 98 7.06 13.39 0.57
C ASP A 98 6.64 14.44 1.62
N LEU A 99 6.00 14.01 2.71
CA LEU A 99 5.68 14.88 3.84
C LEU A 99 6.87 15.09 4.80
N ASN A 100 7.97 14.35 4.61
CA ASN A 100 9.11 14.34 5.52
C ASN A 100 8.69 14.18 6.99
N CYS A 101 7.77 13.26 7.25
CA CYS A 101 7.23 13.03 8.59
C CYS A 101 7.85 11.80 9.26
N ASP A 102 7.83 11.79 10.59
CA ASP A 102 8.21 10.63 11.37
C ASP A 102 7.13 9.54 11.36
N TYR A 103 7.44 8.39 11.92
CA TYR A 103 6.50 7.26 11.98
C TYR A 103 5.31 7.52 12.90
N ASP A 104 5.46 8.32 13.95
CA ASP A 104 4.36 8.68 14.84
C ASP A 104 3.31 9.49 14.09
N ARG A 105 3.74 10.49 13.33
CA ARG A 105 2.86 11.30 12.49
C ARG A 105 2.23 10.46 11.37
N LEU A 106 2.99 9.59 10.74
CA LEU A 106 2.48 8.70 9.71
C LEU A 106 1.41 7.75 10.27
N CYS A 107 1.64 7.19 11.46
CA CYS A 107 0.68 6.32 12.13
C CYS A 107 -0.62 7.07 12.48
N GLU A 108 -0.51 8.29 12.97
CA GLU A 108 -1.66 9.17 13.22
C GLU A 108 -2.47 9.41 11.94
N LEU A 109 -1.81 9.77 10.83
CA LEU A 109 -2.45 9.99 9.54
C LEU A 109 -3.13 8.72 9.02
N ALA A 110 -2.46 7.58 9.08
CA ALA A 110 -3.01 6.30 8.62
C ALA A 110 -4.25 5.86 9.42
N ASN A 111 -4.33 6.24 10.68
CA ASN A 111 -5.44 5.88 11.56
C ASN A 111 -6.61 6.89 11.50
N ASN A 112 -6.33 8.16 11.29
CA ASN A 112 -7.32 9.22 11.50
C ASN A 112 -7.69 10.00 10.24
N HIS A 113 -6.83 10.00 9.20
CA HIS A 113 -7.12 10.77 7.99
C HIS A 113 -8.02 9.99 7.03
N LYS A 114 -9.24 10.47 6.83
CA LYS A 114 -10.28 9.78 6.05
C LYS A 114 -9.81 9.36 4.65
N THR A 115 -9.28 10.28 3.87
CA THR A 115 -8.89 10.00 2.48
C THR A 115 -7.70 9.06 2.39
N ILE A 116 -6.75 9.15 3.33
CA ILE A 116 -5.64 8.19 3.44
C ILE A 116 -6.18 6.80 3.76
N ARG A 117 -7.10 6.67 4.69
CA ARG A 117 -7.74 5.39 5.01
C ARG A 117 -8.45 4.79 3.80
N GLN A 118 -9.17 5.58 3.03
CA GLN A 118 -9.77 5.13 1.77
C GLN A 118 -8.72 4.65 0.76
N MET A 119 -7.60 5.37 0.62
CA MET A 119 -6.49 4.96 -0.24
C MET A 119 -5.83 3.65 0.21
N LEU A 120 -5.84 3.36 1.50
CA LEU A 120 -5.36 2.12 2.09
C LEU A 120 -6.40 0.97 2.02
N GLY A 121 -7.58 1.20 1.45
CA GLY A 121 -8.62 0.19 1.28
C GLY A 121 -9.54 0.00 2.49
N HIS A 122 -9.54 0.92 3.44
CA HIS A 122 -10.45 0.85 4.59
C HIS A 122 -11.84 1.39 4.25
N SER A 123 -12.87 0.75 4.85
CA SER A 123 -14.24 1.23 4.79
C SER A 123 -14.45 2.37 5.79
N ASP A 124 -15.23 3.37 5.41
CA ASP A 124 -15.60 4.47 6.30
C ASP A 124 -16.65 4.08 7.35
N ILE A 125 -17.39 3.00 7.13
CA ILE A 125 -18.59 2.68 7.89
C ILE A 125 -18.36 1.53 8.89
N PHE A 126 -17.62 0.48 8.48
CA PHE A 126 -17.53 -0.76 9.24
C PHE A 126 -16.10 -1.17 9.60
N ASP A 127 -15.11 -0.36 9.28
CA ASP A 127 -13.71 -0.72 9.46
C ASP A 127 -13.09 0.05 10.63
N ASN A 128 -13.02 -0.61 11.77
CA ASN A 128 -12.37 -0.09 12.97
C ASN A 128 -10.88 -0.49 13.05
N GLN A 129 -10.32 -1.06 11.99
CA GLN A 129 -8.91 -1.44 11.98
C GLN A 129 -8.02 -0.22 12.16
N SER A 130 -7.07 -0.35 13.07
CA SER A 130 -6.03 0.64 13.31
C SER A 130 -4.65 0.04 13.11
N TYR A 131 -3.71 0.90 12.71
CA TYR A 131 -2.31 0.52 12.58
C TYR A 131 -1.60 0.68 13.91
N ASN A 132 -0.88 -0.35 14.31
CA ASN A 132 0.06 -0.27 15.42
C ASN A 132 1.36 0.35 14.91
N LEU A 133 1.97 1.24 15.70
CA LEU A 133 3.20 1.96 15.34
C LEU A 133 4.34 1.01 14.96
N GLN A 134 4.56 -0.05 15.75
CA GLN A 134 5.63 -1.01 15.50
C GLN A 134 5.40 -1.78 14.19
N THR A 135 4.18 -2.26 13.97
CA THR A 135 3.82 -2.96 12.73
C THR A 135 4.01 -2.05 11.51
N LEU A 136 3.64 -0.77 11.64
CA LEU A 136 3.81 0.20 10.57
C LEU A 136 5.30 0.45 10.28
N LYS A 137 6.12 0.66 11.32
CA LYS A 137 7.58 0.79 11.18
C LYS A 137 8.20 -0.41 10.48
N ASP A 138 7.88 -1.61 10.92
CA ASP A 138 8.48 -2.86 10.42
C ASP A 138 8.17 -3.10 8.93
N ASN A 139 7.03 -2.63 8.46
CA ASN A 139 6.64 -2.78 7.08
C ASN A 139 7.11 -1.62 6.19
N VAL A 140 6.91 -0.39 6.63
CA VAL A 140 7.23 0.80 5.80
C VAL A 140 8.73 1.00 5.65
N CYS A 141 9.54 0.62 6.63
CA CYS A 141 11.01 0.69 6.52
C CYS A 141 11.59 -0.20 5.40
N LEU A 142 10.81 -1.15 4.89
CA LEU A 142 11.22 -1.98 3.75
C LEU A 142 11.25 -1.19 2.44
N LEU A 143 10.48 -0.12 2.34
CA LEU A 143 10.53 0.80 1.21
C LEU A 143 11.66 1.83 1.43
N LYS A 144 12.81 1.53 0.87
CA LYS A 144 13.97 2.43 0.94
C LYS A 144 13.81 3.59 -0.03
N PRO A 145 14.31 4.81 0.31
CA PRO A 145 14.22 5.97 -0.58
C PRO A 145 14.79 5.70 -1.97
N GLU A 146 15.88 4.94 -2.06
CA GLU A 146 16.56 4.62 -3.33
C GLU A 146 15.63 3.86 -4.30
N LEU A 147 14.69 3.08 -3.76
CA LEU A 147 13.71 2.35 -4.58
C LEU A 147 12.71 3.27 -5.30
N LEU A 148 12.47 4.46 -4.77
CA LEU A 148 11.56 5.44 -5.38
C LEU A 148 12.22 6.29 -6.47
N GLU A 149 13.53 6.20 -6.60
CA GLU A 149 14.30 6.88 -7.64
C GLU A 149 14.47 6.04 -8.93
N GLU A 150 14.13 4.74 -8.88
CA GLU A 150 14.12 3.83 -10.04
C GLU A 150 12.85 4.03 -10.90
#